data_1b5a99495c8e2c82b385b01c3ccf3f2f
#
_entry.id   1b5a99495c8e2c82b385b01c3ccf3f2f
#
_cell.length_a   1.000
_cell.length_b   1.000
_cell.length_c   1.000
_cell.angle_alpha   90.00
_cell.angle_beta   90.00
_cell.angle_gamma   90.00
#
_symmetry.space_group_name_H-M   'P 1'
#
loop_
_entity.id
_entity.type
_entity.pdbx_description
1 polymer ?
#
loop_
_entity_poly.entity_id
_entity_poly.type
_entity_poly.pdbx_seq_one_letter_code
_entity_poly.pdbx_strand_id
1 'polypeptide(L)'
;MTLHDGLILEGVTAGYGSEAVVHDLHLEARPGNVTGLIGPNGSGKTTLIRVAARGLAPRAGTVRLAGIDPYRVSAKRAARLVAVVPQETAPAFSYSVLEMVLMGRSPYLSAWGGGRPEDWAQARRAMAAANVQHLADRPIDELSGGERQRVVLAQALAQDTPVLLLDEPTPHLDIRHVMDILTLVRNLARDQGRAVLAIFHDLNLASAYCDRIYALAGGRVMAAGSPGTVITRDLMRDVFGVEAEVSPAGAAGRPSVVVSPPVALDRLSGSAPRAHVIGGAGRGAGAMRLLAELGFEVSAGVLHAGDTDQAVAERLTLIRVTVPPFSEIDERSAADCRELVQGASLLVVCDAPIGPGNLENVRLALEAVRSGVRTVVIEQMPIRERDFTGGEATGLWRALAAAATIVGSSEELQALLTGRVAR
;
A
#
# COMPACT_ATOMS: atom_id res chain seq x y z
N MET A 1 -8.31 -20.51 -34.27
CA MET A 1 -9.30 -20.43 -33.17
C MET A 1 -8.88 -19.21 -32.38
N THR A 2 -9.54 -18.09 -32.62
CA THR A 2 -9.23 -16.80 -31.98
C THR A 2 -9.57 -16.91 -30.50
N LEU A 3 -8.55 -16.82 -29.63
CA LEU A 3 -8.68 -16.81 -28.15
C LEU A 3 -9.29 -15.47 -27.70
N HIS A 4 -10.58 -15.25 -27.99
CA HIS A 4 -11.24 -13.98 -27.65
C HIS A 4 -11.75 -13.90 -26.21
N ASP A 5 -11.88 -15.04 -25.51
CA ASP A 5 -12.42 -15.10 -24.16
C ASP A 5 -11.34 -15.59 -23.19
N GLY A 6 -11.00 -14.77 -22.21
CA GLY A 6 -10.09 -15.11 -21.11
C GLY A 6 -10.79 -16.00 -20.05
N LEU A 7 -10.90 -15.48 -18.83
CA LEU A 7 -11.70 -16.07 -17.74
C LEU A 7 -12.98 -15.24 -17.58
N ILE A 8 -14.14 -15.90 -17.58
CA ILE A 8 -15.44 -15.30 -17.30
C ILE A 8 -16.14 -16.10 -16.21
N LEU A 9 -16.61 -15.41 -15.19
CA LEU A 9 -17.46 -15.90 -14.12
C LEU A 9 -18.78 -15.15 -14.17
N GLU A 10 -19.92 -15.86 -14.23
CA GLU A 10 -21.26 -15.27 -14.32
C GLU A 10 -22.17 -15.86 -13.25
N GLY A 11 -22.61 -15.04 -12.30
CA GLY A 11 -23.53 -15.43 -11.23
C GLY A 11 -22.98 -16.51 -10.30
N VAL A 12 -21.66 -16.59 -10.12
CA VAL A 12 -21.01 -17.69 -9.41
C VAL A 12 -21.29 -17.63 -7.92
N THR A 13 -21.90 -18.69 -7.40
CA THR A 13 -22.04 -18.96 -5.96
C THR A 13 -21.30 -20.24 -5.62
N ALA A 14 -20.38 -20.18 -4.63
CA ALA A 14 -19.57 -21.33 -4.23
C ALA A 14 -19.15 -21.25 -2.76
N GLY A 15 -18.80 -22.40 -2.18
CA GLY A 15 -18.36 -22.50 -0.79
C GLY A 15 -18.13 -23.95 -0.38
N TYR A 16 -17.89 -24.16 0.91
CA TYR A 16 -17.54 -25.46 1.49
C TYR A 16 -18.69 -26.03 2.33
N GLY A 17 -18.85 -27.36 2.36
CA GLY A 17 -19.92 -28.01 3.11
C GLY A 17 -21.30 -27.45 2.72
N SER A 18 -22.07 -26.92 3.66
CA SER A 18 -23.35 -26.25 3.45
C SER A 18 -23.25 -24.75 3.24
N GLU A 19 -22.15 -24.13 3.60
CA GLU A 19 -21.95 -22.67 3.61
C GLU A 19 -21.43 -22.15 2.28
N ALA A 20 -22.04 -21.07 1.77
CA ALA A 20 -21.53 -20.35 0.61
C ALA A 20 -20.58 -19.25 1.09
N VAL A 21 -19.43 -19.14 0.44
CA VAL A 21 -18.37 -18.14 0.73
C VAL A 21 -18.40 -17.01 -0.28
N VAL A 22 -18.76 -17.30 -1.54
CA VAL A 22 -18.96 -16.31 -2.60
C VAL A 22 -20.39 -16.42 -3.12
N HIS A 23 -20.99 -15.26 -3.42
CA HIS A 23 -22.41 -15.12 -3.71
C HIS A 23 -22.62 -14.29 -4.97
N ASP A 24 -23.26 -14.88 -5.98
CA ASP A 24 -23.68 -14.21 -7.22
C ASP A 24 -22.57 -13.34 -7.84
N LEU A 25 -21.37 -13.92 -7.99
CA LEU A 25 -20.18 -13.18 -8.35
C LEU A 25 -19.99 -13.13 -9.86
N HIS A 26 -19.77 -11.94 -10.39
CA HIS A 26 -19.45 -11.67 -11.79
C HIS A 26 -18.04 -11.12 -11.90
N LEU A 27 -17.18 -11.75 -12.72
CA LEU A 27 -15.80 -11.32 -12.94
C LEU A 27 -15.34 -11.69 -14.35
N GLU A 28 -14.60 -10.82 -14.97
CA GLU A 28 -13.95 -11.04 -16.26
C GLU A 28 -12.44 -10.71 -16.17
N ALA A 29 -11.59 -11.66 -16.58
CA ALA A 29 -10.18 -11.40 -16.84
C ALA A 29 -9.91 -11.59 -18.33
N ARG A 30 -9.59 -10.49 -19.02
CA ARG A 30 -9.44 -10.45 -20.49
C ARG A 30 -8.04 -10.84 -20.91
N PRO A 31 -7.89 -11.46 -22.11
CA PRO A 31 -6.59 -11.66 -22.74
C PRO A 31 -5.83 -10.34 -22.87
N GLY A 32 -4.54 -10.38 -22.64
CA GLY A 32 -3.67 -9.20 -22.70
C GLY A 32 -3.66 -8.33 -21.43
N ASN A 33 -4.52 -8.64 -20.44
CA ASN A 33 -4.69 -7.82 -19.25
C ASN A 33 -4.32 -8.58 -17.97
N VAL A 34 -3.85 -7.82 -16.98
CA VAL A 34 -3.72 -8.27 -15.59
C VAL A 34 -4.93 -7.76 -14.81
N THR A 35 -5.75 -8.69 -14.33
CA THR A 35 -6.90 -8.42 -13.46
C THR A 35 -6.52 -8.69 -12.02
N GLY A 36 -6.63 -7.67 -11.16
CA GLY A 36 -6.36 -7.76 -9.72
C GLY A 36 -7.61 -8.11 -8.93
N LEU A 37 -7.45 -8.95 -7.93
CA LEU A 37 -8.47 -9.28 -6.94
C LEU A 37 -7.98 -8.81 -5.58
N ILE A 38 -8.66 -7.83 -4.98
CA ILE A 38 -8.31 -7.24 -3.68
C ILE A 38 -9.47 -7.42 -2.69
N GLY A 39 -9.18 -7.26 -1.41
CA GLY A 39 -10.19 -7.34 -0.35
C GLY A 39 -9.59 -7.90 0.95
N PRO A 40 -10.29 -7.77 2.08
CA PRO A 40 -9.84 -8.27 3.37
C PRO A 40 -9.70 -9.79 3.40
N ASN A 41 -9.04 -10.32 4.43
CA ASN A 41 -8.98 -11.77 4.66
C ASN A 41 -10.40 -12.33 4.86
N GLY A 42 -10.64 -13.51 4.34
CA GLY A 42 -11.97 -14.13 4.39
C GLY A 42 -13.00 -13.59 3.38
N SER A 43 -12.66 -12.64 2.50
CA SER A 43 -13.61 -12.10 1.50
C SER A 43 -13.93 -13.05 0.35
N GLY A 44 -13.30 -14.24 0.26
CA GLY A 44 -13.60 -15.26 -0.75
C GLY A 44 -12.63 -15.31 -1.94
N LYS A 45 -11.52 -14.54 -1.94
CA LYS A 45 -10.55 -14.47 -3.05
C LYS A 45 -9.98 -15.83 -3.45
N THR A 46 -9.41 -16.56 -2.48
CA THR A 46 -8.86 -17.91 -2.72
C THR A 46 -9.95 -18.91 -3.13
N THR A 47 -11.17 -18.79 -2.58
CA THR A 47 -12.31 -19.60 -3.01
C THR A 47 -12.62 -19.37 -4.49
N LEU A 48 -12.58 -18.13 -4.95
CA LEU A 48 -12.78 -17.76 -6.34
C LEU A 48 -11.70 -18.34 -7.26
N ILE A 49 -10.41 -18.25 -6.85
CA ILE A 49 -9.30 -18.89 -7.56
C ILE A 49 -9.54 -20.41 -7.68
N ARG A 50 -9.96 -21.08 -6.60
CA ARG A 50 -10.27 -22.53 -6.62
C ARG A 50 -11.42 -22.87 -7.56
N VAL A 51 -12.44 -22.02 -7.63
CA VAL A 51 -13.54 -22.19 -8.59
C VAL A 51 -13.04 -22.03 -10.02
N ALA A 52 -12.29 -20.97 -10.32
CA ALA A 52 -11.73 -20.74 -11.65
C ALA A 52 -10.76 -21.87 -12.08
N ALA A 53 -9.99 -22.42 -11.12
CA ALA A 53 -9.05 -23.53 -11.32
C ALA A 53 -9.71 -24.91 -11.39
N ARG A 54 -11.05 -25.02 -11.29
CA ARG A 54 -11.79 -26.30 -11.18
C ARG A 54 -11.46 -27.11 -9.90
N GLY A 55 -10.90 -26.47 -8.88
CA GLY A 55 -10.66 -27.11 -7.59
C GLY A 55 -11.87 -27.14 -6.67
N LEU A 56 -12.89 -26.29 -6.93
CA LEU A 56 -14.14 -26.23 -6.21
C LEU A 56 -15.29 -25.97 -7.19
N ALA A 57 -16.24 -26.89 -7.29
CA ALA A 57 -17.39 -26.72 -8.19
C ALA A 57 -18.31 -25.60 -7.70
N PRO A 58 -18.78 -24.70 -8.59
CA PRO A 58 -19.78 -23.73 -8.23
C PRO A 58 -21.12 -24.40 -7.94
N ARG A 59 -21.90 -23.86 -7.00
CA ARG A 59 -23.28 -24.30 -6.69
C ARG A 59 -24.28 -23.69 -7.65
N ALA A 60 -23.99 -22.49 -8.14
CA ALA A 60 -24.77 -21.76 -9.13
C ALA A 60 -23.84 -20.91 -10.00
N GLY A 61 -24.34 -20.48 -11.15
CA GLY A 61 -23.59 -19.69 -12.11
C GLY A 61 -22.73 -20.51 -13.06
N THR A 62 -21.93 -19.84 -13.88
CA THR A 62 -21.09 -20.45 -14.91
C THR A 62 -19.65 -19.96 -14.84
N VAL A 63 -18.72 -20.83 -15.24
CA VAL A 63 -17.29 -20.55 -15.38
C VAL A 63 -16.90 -20.84 -16.82
N ARG A 64 -16.21 -19.91 -17.48
CA ARG A 64 -15.65 -20.11 -18.81
C ARG A 64 -14.18 -19.76 -18.82
N LEU A 65 -13.38 -20.65 -19.39
CA LEU A 65 -11.94 -20.50 -19.62
C LEU A 65 -11.72 -20.57 -21.12
N ALA A 66 -11.29 -19.47 -21.75
CA ALA A 66 -11.16 -19.36 -23.21
C ALA A 66 -12.42 -19.88 -23.95
N GLY A 67 -13.63 -19.48 -23.46
CA GLY A 67 -14.92 -19.88 -24.02
C GLY A 67 -15.39 -21.29 -23.64
N ILE A 68 -14.59 -22.09 -22.92
CA ILE A 68 -14.90 -23.48 -22.56
C ILE A 68 -15.30 -23.56 -21.08
N ASP A 69 -16.37 -24.27 -20.77
CA ASP A 69 -16.73 -24.62 -19.40
C ASP A 69 -15.79 -25.73 -18.88
N PRO A 70 -14.92 -25.44 -17.88
CA PRO A 70 -13.95 -26.39 -17.37
C PRO A 70 -14.60 -27.58 -16.65
N TYR A 71 -15.82 -27.47 -16.20
CA TYR A 71 -16.55 -28.52 -15.49
C TYR A 71 -17.20 -29.53 -16.45
N ARG A 72 -17.35 -29.17 -17.75
CA ARG A 72 -17.94 -30.03 -18.79
C ARG A 72 -16.90 -30.76 -19.64
N VAL A 73 -15.62 -30.60 -19.34
CA VAL A 73 -14.54 -31.27 -20.06
C VAL A 73 -13.74 -32.18 -19.10
N SER A 74 -12.86 -33.04 -19.62
CA SER A 74 -11.99 -33.86 -18.79
C SER A 74 -11.01 -32.99 -17.99
N ALA A 75 -10.55 -33.49 -16.81
CA ALA A 75 -9.56 -32.78 -15.99
C ALA A 75 -8.29 -32.41 -16.78
N LYS A 76 -7.84 -33.33 -17.63
CA LYS A 76 -6.68 -33.13 -18.51
C LYS A 76 -6.89 -31.99 -19.51
N ARG A 77 -8.10 -31.85 -20.06
CA ARG A 77 -8.46 -30.76 -20.98
C ARG A 77 -8.60 -29.44 -20.23
N ALA A 78 -9.25 -29.43 -19.07
CA ALA A 78 -9.36 -28.22 -18.22
C ALA A 78 -7.98 -27.71 -17.80
N ALA A 79 -7.06 -28.60 -17.42
CA ALA A 79 -5.68 -28.25 -17.08
C ALA A 79 -4.85 -27.68 -18.26
N ARG A 80 -5.33 -27.74 -19.50
CA ARG A 80 -4.75 -27.04 -20.65
C ARG A 80 -5.34 -25.64 -20.88
N LEU A 81 -6.30 -25.24 -20.08
CA LEU A 81 -6.98 -23.93 -20.17
C LEU A 81 -6.50 -22.97 -19.10
N VAL A 82 -6.08 -23.48 -17.93
CA VAL A 82 -5.73 -22.66 -16.78
C VAL A 82 -4.54 -23.25 -16.03
N ALA A 83 -3.57 -22.41 -15.70
CA ALA A 83 -2.48 -22.70 -14.78
C ALA A 83 -2.64 -21.88 -13.50
N VAL A 84 -2.18 -22.42 -12.38
CA VAL A 84 -2.25 -21.77 -11.07
C VAL A 84 -0.85 -21.65 -10.49
N VAL A 85 -0.50 -20.47 -10.02
CA VAL A 85 0.62 -20.22 -9.12
C VAL A 85 0.04 -20.13 -7.71
N PRO A 86 0.21 -21.13 -6.85
CA PRO A 86 -0.34 -21.14 -5.50
C PRO A 86 0.48 -20.25 -4.56
N GLN A 87 -0.11 -19.90 -3.42
CA GLN A 87 0.52 -19.07 -2.38
C GLN A 87 1.74 -19.76 -1.75
N GLU A 88 1.60 -21.07 -1.46
CA GLU A 88 2.67 -21.87 -0.88
C GLU A 88 2.89 -23.14 -1.70
N THR A 89 4.16 -23.51 -1.86
CA THR A 89 4.58 -24.75 -2.46
C THR A 89 5.68 -25.38 -1.60
N ALA A 90 5.31 -26.40 -0.85
CA ALA A 90 6.27 -27.30 -0.22
C ALA A 90 6.17 -28.67 -0.92
N PRO A 91 7.08 -29.00 -1.82
CA PRO A 91 7.10 -30.34 -2.42
C PRO A 91 7.41 -31.40 -1.33
N ALA A 92 6.69 -32.51 -1.37
CA ALA A 92 6.88 -33.59 -0.42
C ALA A 92 8.21 -34.33 -0.60
N PHE A 93 8.89 -34.10 -1.72
CA PHE A 93 10.17 -34.76 -2.11
C PHE A 93 11.11 -33.70 -2.69
N SER A 94 12.41 -33.94 -2.57
CA SER A 94 13.45 -33.12 -3.20
C SER A 94 13.53 -33.45 -4.70
N TYR A 95 12.98 -32.54 -5.51
CA TYR A 95 13.08 -32.58 -6.98
C TYR A 95 14.09 -31.54 -7.45
N SER A 96 14.74 -31.80 -8.58
CA SER A 96 15.46 -30.73 -9.28
C SER A 96 14.53 -29.71 -9.86
N VAL A 97 15.03 -28.49 -10.07
CA VAL A 97 14.25 -27.40 -10.69
C VAL A 97 13.66 -27.83 -12.03
N LEU A 98 14.43 -28.51 -12.86
CA LEU A 98 13.98 -29.00 -14.16
C LEU A 98 12.82 -29.99 -14.03
N GLU A 99 12.94 -30.97 -13.10
CA GLU A 99 11.86 -31.93 -12.84
C GLU A 99 10.58 -31.21 -12.36
N MET A 100 10.72 -30.27 -11.44
CA MET A 100 9.58 -29.48 -10.94
C MET A 100 8.88 -28.69 -12.06
N VAL A 101 9.65 -28.08 -12.96
CA VAL A 101 9.07 -27.33 -14.09
C VAL A 101 8.41 -28.27 -15.10
N LEU A 102 9.03 -29.49 -15.35
CA LEU A 102 8.45 -30.52 -16.21
C LEU A 102 7.10 -31.03 -15.70
N MET A 103 6.85 -31.05 -14.38
CA MET A 103 5.53 -31.40 -13.84
C MET A 103 4.41 -30.52 -14.40
N GLY A 104 4.69 -29.26 -14.78
CA GLY A 104 3.76 -28.40 -15.50
C GLY A 104 3.29 -28.98 -16.84
N ARG A 105 4.05 -29.92 -17.44
CA ARG A 105 3.67 -30.61 -18.68
C ARG A 105 2.75 -31.82 -18.48
N SER A 106 2.44 -32.19 -17.22
CA SER A 106 1.56 -33.37 -16.91
C SER A 106 0.27 -33.44 -17.72
N PRO A 107 -0.43 -32.32 -18.05
CA PRO A 107 -1.64 -32.38 -18.89
C PRO A 107 -1.38 -32.80 -20.33
N TYR A 108 -0.14 -32.86 -20.79
CA TYR A 108 0.26 -33.22 -22.16
C TYR A 108 0.87 -34.62 -22.23
N LEU A 109 1.36 -35.16 -21.12
CA LEU A 109 1.99 -36.47 -21.07
C LEU A 109 0.98 -37.60 -21.27
N SER A 110 1.41 -38.67 -21.89
CA SER A 110 0.64 -39.92 -21.95
C SER A 110 0.82 -40.73 -20.65
N ALA A 111 -0.14 -41.59 -20.32
CA ALA A 111 -0.09 -42.42 -19.10
C ALA A 111 1.14 -43.33 -19.02
N TRP A 112 1.74 -43.65 -20.16
CA TRP A 112 2.81 -44.65 -20.29
C TRP A 112 4.08 -44.12 -20.98
N GLY A 113 4.17 -42.81 -21.20
CA GLY A 113 5.30 -42.20 -21.95
C GLY A 113 6.05 -41.15 -21.16
N GLY A 114 7.34 -41.12 -21.27
CA GLY A 114 8.19 -39.99 -20.88
C GLY A 114 7.83 -38.74 -21.67
N GLY A 115 8.31 -37.54 -21.21
CA GLY A 115 8.12 -36.29 -21.91
C GLY A 115 8.65 -36.33 -23.34
N ARG A 116 7.91 -35.74 -24.27
CA ARG A 116 8.33 -35.58 -25.67
C ARG A 116 9.38 -34.47 -25.77
N PRO A 117 10.18 -34.42 -26.83
CA PRO A 117 11.13 -33.30 -27.07
C PRO A 117 10.49 -31.93 -26.93
N GLU A 118 9.21 -31.75 -27.34
CA GLU A 118 8.46 -30.51 -27.25
C GLU A 118 8.18 -30.14 -25.79
N ASP A 119 7.94 -31.11 -24.90
CA ASP A 119 7.67 -30.86 -23.49
C ASP A 119 8.96 -30.37 -22.78
N TRP A 120 10.09 -30.94 -23.09
CA TRP A 120 11.40 -30.48 -22.61
C TRP A 120 11.75 -29.10 -23.14
N ALA A 121 11.47 -28.83 -24.42
CA ALA A 121 11.68 -27.52 -25.02
C ALA A 121 10.80 -26.46 -24.34
N GLN A 122 9.53 -26.79 -24.04
CA GLN A 122 8.62 -25.90 -23.38
C GLN A 122 9.04 -25.62 -21.92
N ALA A 123 9.47 -26.62 -21.18
CA ALA A 123 10.02 -26.48 -19.83
C ALA A 123 11.22 -25.51 -19.83
N ARG A 124 12.17 -25.71 -20.76
CA ARG A 124 13.33 -24.83 -20.88
C ARG A 124 12.95 -23.39 -21.24
N ARG A 125 11.97 -23.17 -22.14
CA ARG A 125 11.45 -21.84 -22.42
C ARG A 125 10.82 -21.17 -21.20
N ALA A 126 10.05 -21.93 -20.42
CA ALA A 126 9.45 -21.44 -19.18
C ALA A 126 10.51 -21.08 -18.13
N MET A 127 11.55 -21.91 -17.99
CA MET A 127 12.69 -21.61 -17.10
C MET A 127 13.45 -20.35 -17.55
N ALA A 128 13.62 -20.16 -18.86
CA ALA A 128 14.24 -18.95 -19.39
C ALA A 128 13.41 -17.70 -19.07
N ALA A 129 12.09 -17.77 -19.31
CA ALA A 129 11.18 -16.68 -19.03
C ALA A 129 11.19 -16.28 -17.55
N ALA A 130 11.27 -17.25 -16.62
CA ALA A 130 11.35 -17.02 -15.19
C ALA A 130 12.79 -16.77 -14.67
N ASN A 131 13.80 -16.77 -15.55
CA ASN A 131 15.22 -16.58 -15.20
C ASN A 131 15.73 -17.61 -14.16
N VAL A 132 15.42 -18.89 -14.36
CA VAL A 132 15.83 -19.99 -13.48
C VAL A 132 16.59 -21.13 -14.21
N GLN A 133 17.02 -20.92 -15.46
CA GLN A 133 17.76 -21.93 -16.26
C GLN A 133 19.06 -22.39 -15.59
N HIS A 134 19.76 -21.45 -14.94
CA HIS A 134 21.03 -21.70 -14.26
C HIS A 134 20.87 -22.55 -13.00
N LEU A 135 19.65 -22.81 -12.56
CA LEU A 135 19.29 -23.61 -11.39
C LEU A 135 18.76 -25.00 -11.77
N ALA A 136 18.79 -25.38 -13.06
CA ALA A 136 18.10 -26.57 -13.60
C ALA A 136 18.33 -27.87 -12.80
N ASP A 137 19.57 -28.13 -12.41
CA ASP A 137 19.98 -29.36 -11.74
C ASP A 137 19.99 -29.24 -10.19
N ARG A 138 19.70 -28.02 -9.64
CA ARG A 138 19.68 -27.82 -8.19
C ARG A 138 18.40 -28.38 -7.58
N PRO A 139 18.49 -28.99 -6.38
CA PRO A 139 17.32 -29.34 -5.58
C PRO A 139 16.50 -28.11 -5.18
N ILE A 140 15.16 -28.21 -5.24
CA ILE A 140 14.25 -27.08 -4.94
C ILE A 140 14.31 -26.66 -3.48
N ASP A 141 14.62 -27.54 -2.56
CA ASP A 141 14.77 -27.29 -1.12
C ASP A 141 16.02 -26.45 -0.76
N GLU A 142 17.03 -26.44 -1.65
CA GLU A 142 18.25 -25.63 -1.51
C GLU A 142 18.08 -24.17 -2.03
N LEU A 143 16.92 -23.83 -2.59
CA LEU A 143 16.67 -22.53 -3.20
C LEU A 143 16.23 -21.50 -2.15
N SER A 144 16.62 -20.23 -2.37
CA SER A 144 16.02 -19.10 -1.67
C SER A 144 14.51 -18.99 -1.97
N GLY A 145 13.76 -18.30 -1.11
CA GLY A 145 12.32 -18.10 -1.32
C GLY A 145 11.98 -17.46 -2.67
N GLY A 146 12.77 -16.49 -3.11
CA GLY A 146 12.57 -15.83 -4.41
C GLY A 146 12.89 -16.73 -5.61
N GLU A 147 13.95 -17.53 -5.54
CA GLU A 147 14.26 -18.52 -6.58
C GLU A 147 13.18 -19.59 -6.65
N ARG A 148 12.72 -20.09 -5.51
CA ARG A 148 11.64 -21.09 -5.44
C ARG A 148 10.35 -20.55 -6.05
N GLN A 149 9.95 -19.32 -5.77
CA GLN A 149 8.76 -18.71 -6.34
C GLN A 149 8.87 -18.56 -7.87
N ARG A 150 10.05 -18.21 -8.40
CA ARG A 150 10.30 -18.17 -9.85
C ARG A 150 10.22 -19.57 -10.48
N VAL A 151 10.66 -20.63 -9.78
CA VAL A 151 10.51 -22.01 -10.25
C VAL A 151 9.04 -22.42 -10.31
N VAL A 152 8.24 -22.07 -9.30
CA VAL A 152 6.79 -22.32 -9.30
C VAL A 152 6.09 -21.57 -10.44
N LEU A 153 6.50 -20.33 -10.68
CA LEU A 153 6.01 -19.58 -11.84
C LEU A 153 6.44 -20.26 -13.16
N ALA A 154 7.71 -20.72 -13.28
CA ALA A 154 8.18 -21.47 -14.46
C ALA A 154 7.36 -22.75 -14.67
N GLN A 155 7.03 -23.48 -13.61
CA GLN A 155 6.15 -24.66 -13.68
C GLN A 155 4.77 -24.31 -14.26
N ALA A 156 4.14 -23.25 -13.76
CA ALA A 156 2.86 -22.76 -14.29
C ALA A 156 2.96 -22.32 -15.76
N LEU A 157 4.07 -21.65 -16.14
CA LEU A 157 4.34 -21.24 -17.52
C LEU A 157 4.60 -22.42 -18.46
N ALA A 158 5.24 -23.49 -17.95
CA ALA A 158 5.47 -24.70 -18.73
C ALA A 158 4.16 -25.39 -19.12
N GLN A 159 3.10 -25.21 -18.36
CA GLN A 159 1.75 -25.71 -18.66
C GLN A 159 1.14 -25.08 -19.92
N ASP A 160 1.59 -23.89 -20.32
CA ASP A 160 1.26 -23.20 -21.58
C ASP A 160 -0.26 -23.02 -21.78
N THR A 161 -0.88 -22.29 -20.87
CA THR A 161 -2.33 -22.06 -20.81
C THR A 161 -2.73 -20.64 -21.22
N PRO A 162 -3.95 -20.43 -21.77
CA PRO A 162 -4.45 -19.09 -22.08
C PRO A 162 -4.80 -18.27 -20.81
N VAL A 163 -5.09 -18.93 -19.68
CA VAL A 163 -5.44 -18.29 -18.42
C VAL A 163 -4.39 -18.64 -17.36
N LEU A 164 -3.93 -17.61 -16.64
CA LEU A 164 -3.00 -17.75 -15.51
C LEU A 164 -3.63 -17.16 -14.25
N LEU A 165 -3.72 -17.98 -13.21
CA LEU A 165 -4.21 -17.58 -11.90
C LEU A 165 -3.04 -17.49 -10.93
N LEU A 166 -2.95 -16.40 -10.16
CA LEU A 166 -1.91 -16.20 -9.14
C LEU A 166 -2.59 -15.97 -7.78
N ASP A 167 -2.41 -16.90 -6.87
CA ASP A 167 -2.88 -16.81 -5.50
C ASP A 167 -1.77 -16.26 -4.63
N GLU A 168 -1.71 -14.93 -4.48
CA GLU A 168 -0.68 -14.21 -3.71
C GLU A 168 0.75 -14.57 -4.13
N PRO A 169 1.19 -14.22 -5.35
CA PRO A 169 2.46 -14.71 -5.89
C PRO A 169 3.72 -14.12 -5.22
N THR A 170 3.58 -13.28 -4.20
CA THR A 170 4.68 -12.47 -3.66
C THR A 170 4.82 -12.50 -2.12
N PRO A 171 4.33 -13.51 -1.37
CA PRO A 171 4.51 -13.54 0.08
C PRO A 171 5.98 -13.71 0.43
N HIS A 172 6.45 -13.01 1.48
CA HIS A 172 7.80 -13.14 2.04
C HIS A 172 8.98 -12.88 1.09
N LEU A 173 8.74 -12.22 -0.05
CA LEU A 173 9.77 -11.82 -1.00
C LEU A 173 10.24 -10.39 -0.74
N ASP A 174 11.51 -10.14 -1.02
CA ASP A 174 11.99 -8.76 -1.07
C ASP A 174 11.37 -8.00 -2.25
N ILE A 175 11.36 -6.67 -2.16
CA ILE A 175 10.69 -5.79 -3.13
C ILE A 175 11.22 -5.99 -4.56
N ARG A 176 12.51 -6.30 -4.74
CA ARG A 176 13.11 -6.52 -6.06
C ARG A 176 12.53 -7.75 -6.72
N HIS A 177 12.46 -8.86 -5.99
CA HIS A 177 11.89 -10.12 -6.50
C HIS A 177 10.39 -9.98 -6.81
N VAL A 178 9.65 -9.24 -5.97
CA VAL A 178 8.24 -8.90 -6.23
C VAL A 178 8.09 -8.16 -7.56
N MET A 179 8.89 -7.10 -7.76
CA MET A 179 8.84 -6.30 -8.99
C MET A 179 9.19 -7.12 -10.23
N ASP A 180 10.20 -7.98 -10.14
CA ASP A 180 10.62 -8.86 -11.24
C ASP A 180 9.49 -9.82 -11.64
N ILE A 181 8.85 -10.49 -10.66
CA ILE A 181 7.74 -11.44 -10.90
C ILE A 181 6.54 -10.71 -11.53
N LEU A 182 6.11 -9.58 -10.96
CA LEU A 182 4.95 -8.84 -11.46
C LEU A 182 5.21 -8.24 -12.85
N THR A 183 6.44 -7.81 -13.13
CA THR A 183 6.84 -7.35 -14.47
C THR A 183 6.79 -8.49 -15.47
N LEU A 184 7.31 -9.67 -15.12
CA LEU A 184 7.21 -10.86 -15.96
C LEU A 184 5.74 -11.22 -16.24
N VAL A 185 4.89 -11.26 -15.22
CA VAL A 185 3.46 -11.57 -15.36
C VAL A 185 2.77 -10.57 -16.30
N ARG A 186 3.06 -9.28 -16.16
CA ARG A 186 2.51 -8.23 -17.04
C ARG A 186 2.97 -8.39 -18.49
N ASN A 187 4.23 -8.72 -18.71
CA ASN A 187 4.75 -8.96 -20.07
C ASN A 187 4.11 -10.21 -20.69
N LEU A 188 3.94 -11.29 -19.92
CA LEU A 188 3.23 -12.50 -20.37
C LEU A 188 1.78 -12.19 -20.79
N ALA A 189 1.07 -11.36 -20.01
CA ALA A 189 -0.26 -10.92 -20.41
C ALA A 189 -0.22 -10.17 -21.74
N ARG A 190 0.58 -9.11 -21.83
CA ARG A 190 0.61 -8.20 -22.99
C ARG A 190 1.18 -8.84 -24.25
N ASP A 191 2.34 -9.49 -24.16
CA ASP A 191 3.08 -9.97 -25.30
C ASP A 191 2.57 -11.32 -25.82
N GLN A 192 2.03 -12.17 -24.92
CA GLN A 192 1.52 -13.49 -25.26
C GLN A 192 -0.02 -13.57 -25.23
N GLY A 193 -0.70 -12.47 -24.95
CA GLY A 193 -2.17 -12.41 -24.94
C GLY A 193 -2.81 -13.29 -23.85
N ARG A 194 -2.11 -13.60 -22.76
CA ARG A 194 -2.66 -14.40 -21.66
C ARG A 194 -3.63 -13.57 -20.82
N ALA A 195 -4.71 -14.18 -20.37
CA ALA A 195 -5.58 -13.60 -19.36
C ALA A 195 -5.03 -13.91 -17.98
N VAL A 196 -4.77 -12.89 -17.18
CA VAL A 196 -4.21 -13.06 -15.82
C VAL A 196 -5.22 -12.60 -14.79
N LEU A 197 -5.49 -13.44 -13.78
CA LEU A 197 -6.18 -13.07 -12.54
C LEU A 197 -5.23 -13.29 -11.37
N ALA A 198 -4.95 -12.23 -10.61
CA ALA A 198 -3.99 -12.26 -9.50
C ALA A 198 -4.58 -11.66 -8.22
N ILE A 199 -4.39 -12.32 -7.09
CA ILE A 199 -4.73 -11.78 -5.77
C ILE A 199 -3.58 -10.89 -5.30
N PHE A 200 -3.95 -9.70 -4.82
CA PHE A 200 -3.02 -8.74 -4.24
C PHE A 200 -3.43 -8.38 -2.81
N HIS A 201 -2.46 -8.36 -1.90
CA HIS A 201 -2.60 -7.76 -0.57
C HIS A 201 -2.14 -6.29 -0.56
N ASP A 202 -1.10 -5.99 -1.32
CA ASP A 202 -0.60 -4.62 -1.46
C ASP A 202 -1.38 -3.87 -2.55
N LEU A 203 -2.13 -2.84 -2.13
CA LEU A 203 -2.96 -2.02 -3.01
C LEU A 203 -2.13 -1.16 -3.96
N ASN A 204 -0.92 -0.76 -3.57
CA ASN A 204 -0.02 -0.01 -4.42
C ASN A 204 0.55 -0.88 -5.55
N LEU A 205 0.86 -2.15 -5.25
CA LEU A 205 1.23 -3.14 -6.28
C LEU A 205 0.05 -3.44 -7.20
N ALA A 206 -1.16 -3.64 -6.67
CA ALA A 206 -2.37 -3.80 -7.47
C ALA A 206 -2.60 -2.59 -8.39
N SER A 207 -2.45 -1.38 -7.84
CA SER A 207 -2.53 -0.14 -8.62
C SER A 207 -1.49 -0.10 -9.74
N ALA A 208 -0.23 -0.46 -9.46
CA ALA A 208 0.87 -0.35 -10.41
C ALA A 208 0.80 -1.36 -11.56
N TYR A 209 0.32 -2.58 -11.29
CA TYR A 209 0.43 -3.69 -12.25
C TYR A 209 -0.88 -4.11 -12.90
N CYS A 210 -2.05 -3.85 -12.28
CA CYS A 210 -3.33 -4.27 -12.83
C CYS A 210 -3.90 -3.28 -13.85
N ASP A 211 -4.56 -3.82 -14.88
CA ASP A 211 -5.34 -3.04 -15.84
C ASP A 211 -6.79 -2.89 -15.35
N ARG A 212 -7.28 -3.87 -14.60
CA ARG A 212 -8.60 -3.90 -13.96
C ARG A 212 -8.49 -4.49 -12.55
N ILE A 213 -9.31 -4.00 -11.62
CA ILE A 213 -9.37 -4.49 -10.24
C ILE A 213 -10.81 -4.83 -9.88
N TYR A 214 -10.98 -5.92 -9.13
CA TYR A 214 -12.20 -6.28 -8.44
C TYR A 214 -11.94 -6.25 -6.93
N ALA A 215 -12.71 -5.48 -6.19
CA ALA A 215 -12.67 -5.43 -4.73
C ALA A 215 -13.77 -6.31 -4.16
N LEU A 216 -13.40 -7.28 -3.33
CA LEU A 216 -14.30 -8.24 -2.69
C LEU A 216 -14.45 -7.97 -1.20
N ALA A 217 -15.68 -8.01 -0.71
CA ALA A 217 -15.99 -8.09 0.72
C ALA A 217 -17.26 -8.95 0.92
N GLY A 218 -17.30 -9.74 2.00
CA GLY A 218 -18.46 -10.60 2.31
C GLY A 218 -18.86 -11.53 1.16
N GLY A 219 -17.92 -12.03 0.38
CA GLY A 219 -18.17 -12.91 -0.74
C GLY A 219 -18.80 -12.25 -1.98
N ARG A 220 -18.85 -10.93 -2.06
CA ARG A 220 -19.44 -10.16 -3.16
C ARG A 220 -18.45 -9.17 -3.75
N VAL A 221 -18.67 -8.78 -5.01
CA VAL A 221 -17.94 -7.69 -5.64
C VAL A 221 -18.52 -6.37 -5.15
N MET A 222 -17.71 -5.57 -4.46
CA MET A 222 -18.09 -4.25 -3.96
C MET A 222 -17.78 -3.15 -4.98
N ALA A 223 -16.68 -3.30 -5.72
CA ALA A 223 -16.29 -2.39 -6.78
C ALA A 223 -15.50 -3.12 -7.87
N ALA A 224 -15.65 -2.68 -9.12
CA ALA A 224 -14.89 -3.20 -10.25
C ALA A 224 -14.58 -2.09 -11.27
N GLY A 225 -13.35 -2.04 -11.77
CA GLY A 225 -12.96 -1.02 -12.73
C GLY A 225 -11.45 -0.89 -12.89
N SER A 226 -11.00 0.24 -13.43
CA SER A 226 -9.59 0.61 -13.44
C SER A 226 -9.08 0.86 -12.01
N PRO A 227 -7.77 0.78 -11.76
CA PRO A 227 -7.23 1.09 -10.43
C PRO A 227 -7.71 2.45 -9.90
N GLY A 228 -7.74 3.49 -10.74
CA GLY A 228 -8.17 4.85 -10.36
C GLY A 228 -9.65 4.98 -10.00
N THR A 229 -10.50 4.08 -10.50
CA THR A 229 -11.93 4.08 -10.18
C THR A 229 -12.26 3.21 -8.97
N VAL A 230 -11.43 2.22 -8.66
CA VAL A 230 -11.69 1.25 -7.57
C VAL A 230 -10.99 1.67 -6.29
N ILE A 231 -9.70 2.05 -6.36
CA ILE A 231 -8.92 2.42 -5.19
C ILE A 231 -9.26 3.87 -4.80
N THR A 232 -10.22 4.00 -3.88
CA THR A 232 -10.75 5.28 -3.38
C THR A 232 -10.71 5.30 -1.86
N ARG A 233 -10.85 6.48 -1.25
CA ARG A 233 -11.00 6.62 0.22
C ARG A 233 -12.21 5.86 0.74
N ASP A 234 -13.33 5.91 0.01
CA ASP A 234 -14.55 5.18 0.40
C ASP A 234 -14.31 3.67 0.40
N LEU A 235 -13.61 3.13 -0.61
CA LEU A 235 -13.24 1.72 -0.61
C LEU A 235 -12.39 1.35 0.61
N MET A 236 -11.42 2.21 0.99
CA MET A 236 -10.56 1.96 2.16
C MET A 236 -11.38 1.88 3.44
N ARG A 237 -12.32 2.79 3.63
CA ARG A 237 -13.21 2.80 4.79
C ARG A 237 -14.22 1.65 4.76
N ASP A 238 -14.94 1.46 3.65
CA ASP A 238 -16.12 0.59 3.60
C ASP A 238 -15.75 -0.90 3.42
N VAL A 239 -14.61 -1.20 2.78
CA VAL A 239 -14.14 -2.57 2.50
C VAL A 239 -13.03 -3.00 3.43
N PHE A 240 -12.06 -2.11 3.70
CA PHE A 240 -10.89 -2.46 4.51
C PHE A 240 -11.00 -1.99 5.97
N GLY A 241 -11.97 -1.11 6.30
CA GLY A 241 -12.18 -0.59 7.65
C GLY A 241 -11.06 0.32 8.13
N VAL A 242 -10.34 0.97 7.21
CA VAL A 242 -9.19 1.84 7.54
C VAL A 242 -9.34 3.21 6.89
N GLU A 243 -8.94 4.25 7.61
CA GLU A 243 -8.76 5.56 7.02
C GLU A 243 -7.42 5.60 6.28
N ALA A 244 -7.46 5.99 5.02
CA ALA A 244 -6.26 6.10 4.20
C ALA A 244 -6.32 7.32 3.28
N GLU A 245 -5.17 7.90 3.04
CA GLU A 245 -5.02 8.91 2.00
C GLU A 245 -4.83 8.20 0.66
N VAL A 246 -5.69 8.51 -0.31
CA VAL A 246 -5.57 8.02 -1.67
C VAL A 246 -5.21 9.21 -2.56
N SER A 247 -3.96 9.25 -3.01
CA SER A 247 -3.50 10.24 -3.98
C SER A 247 -3.83 9.78 -5.40
N PRO A 248 -4.62 10.54 -6.18
CA PRO A 248 -4.95 10.17 -7.55
C PRO A 248 -3.76 10.26 -8.52
N ALA A 249 -2.72 10.98 -8.14
CA ALA A 249 -1.53 11.27 -8.96
C ALA A 249 -0.26 10.61 -8.40
N GLY A 250 -0.31 9.33 -8.06
CA GLY A 250 0.89 8.54 -7.79
C GLY A 250 1.80 8.42 -9.03
N ALA A 251 2.92 7.73 -8.92
CA ALA A 251 3.83 7.48 -10.03
C ALA A 251 3.06 6.93 -11.25
N ALA A 252 3.28 7.51 -12.43
CA ALA A 252 2.59 7.19 -13.68
C ALA A 252 1.06 7.45 -13.71
N GLY A 253 0.54 8.37 -12.88
CA GLY A 253 -0.89 8.73 -12.89
C GLY A 253 -1.82 7.64 -12.33
N ARG A 254 -1.27 6.70 -11.54
CA ARG A 254 -2.04 5.64 -10.87
C ARG A 254 -2.22 5.98 -9.39
N PRO A 255 -3.34 5.59 -8.75
CA PRO A 255 -3.57 5.92 -7.34
C PRO A 255 -2.49 5.28 -6.44
N SER A 256 -2.13 6.02 -5.40
CA SER A 256 -1.25 5.56 -4.34
C SER A 256 -1.97 5.66 -3.00
N VAL A 257 -1.90 4.60 -2.21
CA VAL A 257 -2.53 4.50 -0.90
C VAL A 257 -1.47 4.67 0.18
N VAL A 258 -1.69 5.63 1.07
CA VAL A 258 -0.90 5.81 2.29
C VAL A 258 -1.84 5.59 3.47
N VAL A 259 -1.63 4.51 4.19
CA VAL A 259 -2.40 4.23 5.41
C VAL A 259 -1.77 5.04 6.54
N SER A 260 -2.55 5.96 7.10
CA SER A 260 -2.18 6.60 8.37
C SER A 260 -2.54 5.65 9.51
N PRO A 261 -1.66 5.45 10.50
CA PRO A 261 -2.07 4.72 11.69
C PRO A 261 -3.31 5.39 12.28
N PRO A 262 -4.30 4.62 12.78
CA PRO A 262 -5.46 5.21 13.43
C PRO A 262 -4.94 6.11 14.55
N VAL A 263 -5.27 7.40 14.46
CA VAL A 263 -5.13 8.30 15.61
C VAL A 263 -6.06 7.70 16.65
N ALA A 264 -5.49 7.11 17.69
CA ALA A 264 -6.28 6.53 18.78
C ALA A 264 -7.01 7.67 19.49
N LEU A 265 -8.17 8.03 18.95
CA LEU A 265 -9.17 8.85 19.62
C LEU A 265 -9.89 7.93 20.63
N ASP A 266 -9.17 7.40 21.61
CA ASP A 266 -9.78 7.08 22.88
C ASP A 266 -10.23 8.43 23.48
N ARG A 267 -11.44 8.82 23.11
CA ARG A 267 -12.18 9.88 23.78
C ARG A 267 -12.53 9.36 25.18
N LEU A 268 -11.53 9.39 26.05
CA LEU A 268 -11.79 9.45 27.47
C LEU A 268 -12.55 10.75 27.71
N SER A 269 -13.65 10.68 28.37
CA SER A 269 -14.57 11.74 28.80
C SER A 269 -13.83 12.84 29.59
N GLY A 270 -13.29 13.81 28.87
CA GLY A 270 -12.62 15.00 29.30
C GLY A 270 -12.13 15.71 28.03
N SER A 271 -12.26 17.03 27.90
CA SER A 271 -11.78 17.77 26.73
C SER A 271 -10.31 17.42 26.46
N ALA A 272 -10.01 16.96 25.23
CA ALA A 272 -8.64 16.64 24.83
C ALA A 272 -7.70 17.81 25.13
N PRO A 273 -6.49 17.59 25.64
CA PRO A 273 -5.55 18.68 25.88
C PRO A 273 -5.21 19.35 24.55
N ARG A 274 -5.20 20.68 24.53
CA ARG A 274 -4.90 21.46 23.32
C ARG A 274 -3.42 21.71 23.18
N ALA A 275 -2.89 21.54 22.00
CA ALA A 275 -1.51 21.89 21.64
C ALA A 275 -1.48 22.80 20.41
N HIS A 276 -0.58 23.77 20.42
CA HIS A 276 -0.32 24.61 19.26
C HIS A 276 1.10 24.39 18.74
N VAL A 277 1.27 24.31 17.41
CA VAL A 277 2.56 24.11 16.76
C VAL A 277 2.92 25.32 15.91
N ILE A 278 4.04 25.97 16.24
CA ILE A 278 4.67 26.98 15.41
C ILE A 278 5.79 26.30 14.62
N GLY A 279 5.59 26.17 13.31
CA GLY A 279 6.50 25.51 12.37
C GLY A 279 6.83 26.39 11.18
N GLY A 280 7.20 25.75 10.08
CA GLY A 280 7.54 26.33 8.79
C GLY A 280 8.62 25.51 8.09
N ALA A 281 8.62 25.53 6.75
CA ALA A 281 9.58 24.82 5.91
C ALA A 281 9.66 23.29 6.19
N GLY A 282 8.55 22.68 6.60
CA GLY A 282 8.47 21.25 6.92
C GLY A 282 8.95 20.86 8.31
N ARG A 283 9.43 21.80 9.12
CA ARG A 283 9.98 21.51 10.46
C ARG A 283 8.93 21.19 11.51
N GLY A 284 7.69 21.68 11.33
CA GLY A 284 6.55 21.41 12.22
C GLY A 284 5.85 20.08 11.96
N ALA A 285 6.06 19.46 10.78
CA ALA A 285 5.33 18.29 10.35
C ALA A 285 5.41 17.10 11.33
N GLY A 286 6.61 16.83 11.87
CA GLY A 286 6.84 15.76 12.84
C GLY A 286 6.10 16.02 14.17
N ALA A 287 6.18 17.23 14.69
CA ALA A 287 5.52 17.62 15.93
C ALA A 287 3.99 17.57 15.80
N MET A 288 3.42 18.06 14.69
CA MET A 288 1.97 18.01 14.44
C MET A 288 1.44 16.56 14.43
N ARG A 289 2.13 15.65 13.74
CA ARG A 289 1.75 14.23 13.71
C ARG A 289 1.86 13.60 15.09
N LEU A 290 2.99 13.76 15.75
CA LEU A 290 3.23 13.20 17.08
C LEU A 290 2.17 13.64 18.09
N LEU A 291 1.85 14.94 18.15
CA LEU A 291 0.86 15.47 19.08
C LEU A 291 -0.56 14.96 18.78
N ALA A 292 -0.91 14.84 17.48
CA ALA A 292 -2.16 14.24 17.07
C ALA A 292 -2.23 12.74 17.46
N GLU A 293 -1.15 11.98 17.28
CA GLU A 293 -1.02 10.58 17.71
C GLU A 293 -1.11 10.41 19.23
N LEU A 294 -0.64 11.40 20.00
CA LEU A 294 -0.75 11.43 21.46
C LEU A 294 -2.13 11.92 21.96
N GLY A 295 -3.08 12.18 21.05
CA GLY A 295 -4.45 12.53 21.41
C GLY A 295 -4.67 14.00 21.74
N PHE A 296 -3.76 14.91 21.39
CA PHE A 296 -3.97 16.34 21.54
C PHE A 296 -4.92 16.86 20.43
N GLU A 297 -5.76 17.85 20.79
CA GLU A 297 -6.41 18.72 19.83
C GLU A 297 -5.35 19.72 19.32
N VAL A 298 -4.81 19.46 18.12
CA VAL A 298 -3.68 20.21 17.58
C VAL A 298 -4.15 21.37 16.73
N SER A 299 -3.55 22.55 16.94
CA SER A 299 -3.65 23.70 16.04
C SER A 299 -2.25 24.09 15.54
N ALA A 300 -2.18 24.78 14.40
CA ALA A 300 -0.91 25.17 13.79
C ALA A 300 -0.98 26.59 13.22
N GLY A 301 0.12 27.29 13.29
CA GLY A 301 0.23 28.61 12.67
C GLY A 301 1.29 29.52 13.32
N VAL A 302 1.57 30.70 12.73
CA VAL A 302 1.06 31.15 11.41
C VAL A 302 1.87 30.49 10.32
N LEU A 303 1.22 29.83 9.36
CA LEU A 303 1.87 29.11 8.26
C LEU A 303 1.70 29.89 6.95
N HIS A 304 2.68 29.80 6.04
CA HIS A 304 2.52 30.36 4.69
C HIS A 304 1.82 29.36 3.76
N ALA A 305 0.91 29.84 2.94
CA ALA A 305 0.23 29.02 1.95
C ALA A 305 1.27 28.41 0.97
N GLY A 306 1.16 27.10 0.71
CA GLY A 306 2.12 26.35 -0.10
C GLY A 306 3.33 25.78 0.69
N ASP A 307 3.43 26.07 2.00
CA ASP A 307 4.44 25.46 2.87
C ASP A 307 4.13 23.97 3.11
N THR A 308 5.18 23.17 3.27
CA THR A 308 5.07 21.75 3.60
C THR A 308 4.29 21.51 4.90
N ASP A 309 4.47 22.35 5.91
CA ASP A 309 3.76 22.26 7.19
C ASP A 309 2.27 22.60 7.04
N GLN A 310 1.93 23.55 6.16
CA GLN A 310 0.55 23.86 5.82
C GLN A 310 -0.14 22.65 5.16
N ALA A 311 0.53 21.97 4.23
CA ALA A 311 0.00 20.77 3.60
C ALA A 311 -0.19 19.60 4.59
N VAL A 312 0.69 19.49 5.61
CA VAL A 312 0.52 18.50 6.70
C VAL A 312 -0.63 18.88 7.60
N ALA A 313 -0.77 20.15 8.01
CA ALA A 313 -1.87 20.61 8.83
C ALA A 313 -3.23 20.41 8.14
N GLU A 314 -3.31 20.61 6.81
CA GLU A 314 -4.50 20.29 6.02
C GLU A 314 -4.84 18.81 6.03
N ARG A 315 -3.85 17.96 5.80
CA ARG A 315 -4.04 16.49 5.81
C ARG A 315 -4.52 15.96 7.15
N LEU A 316 -4.02 16.54 8.23
CA LEU A 316 -4.45 16.19 9.59
C LEU A 316 -5.75 16.91 10.02
N THR A 317 -6.38 17.70 9.12
CA THR A 317 -7.58 18.50 9.41
C THR A 317 -7.46 19.40 10.64
N LEU A 318 -6.25 19.94 10.88
CA LEU A 318 -5.99 20.79 12.03
C LEU A 318 -6.59 22.19 11.87
N ILE A 319 -6.96 22.79 13.00
CA ILE A 319 -7.22 24.24 13.08
C ILE A 319 -5.92 24.96 12.75
N ARG A 320 -5.94 25.89 11.81
CA ARG A 320 -4.73 26.57 11.37
C ARG A 320 -4.95 28.04 11.01
N VAL A 321 -3.93 28.83 11.23
CA VAL A 321 -3.85 30.20 10.74
C VAL A 321 -2.87 30.25 9.59
N THR A 322 -3.28 30.78 8.43
CA THR A 322 -2.46 30.83 7.22
C THR A 322 -2.45 32.23 6.61
N VAL A 323 -1.28 32.59 6.07
CA VAL A 323 -1.08 33.85 5.31
C VAL A 323 -0.64 33.51 3.87
N PRO A 324 -0.76 34.45 2.92
CA PRO A 324 -0.28 34.26 1.56
C PRO A 324 1.20 33.91 1.51
N PRO A 325 1.68 33.25 0.43
CA PRO A 325 3.09 32.92 0.28
C PRO A 325 3.97 34.19 0.32
N PHE A 326 5.08 34.11 1.04
CA PHE A 326 6.07 35.18 1.15
C PHE A 326 5.56 36.54 1.70
N SER A 327 4.35 36.60 2.26
CA SER A 327 3.83 37.81 2.93
C SER A 327 4.35 37.90 4.36
N GLU A 328 4.32 39.09 4.93
CA GLU A 328 4.48 39.29 6.37
C GLU A 328 3.20 38.81 7.09
N ILE A 329 3.35 38.36 8.33
CA ILE A 329 2.22 38.00 9.18
C ILE A 329 1.53 39.31 9.61
N ASP A 330 0.27 39.47 9.18
CA ASP A 330 -0.54 40.64 9.53
C ASP A 330 -1.08 40.56 10.96
N GLU A 331 -1.52 41.73 11.50
CA GLU A 331 -2.03 41.84 12.87
C GLU A 331 -3.22 40.89 13.14
N ARG A 332 -4.09 40.68 12.16
CA ARG A 332 -5.23 39.79 12.31
C ARG A 332 -4.81 38.33 12.44
N SER A 333 -3.96 37.87 11.55
CA SER A 333 -3.41 36.51 11.60
C SER A 333 -2.58 36.28 12.89
N ALA A 334 -1.87 37.29 13.35
CA ALA A 334 -1.15 37.23 14.62
C ALA A 334 -2.14 37.16 15.81
N ALA A 335 -3.25 37.91 15.78
CA ALA A 335 -4.26 37.85 16.82
C ALA A 335 -4.99 36.50 16.87
N ASP A 336 -5.40 35.98 15.71
CA ASP A 336 -6.03 34.64 15.60
C ASP A 336 -5.08 33.53 16.12
N CYS A 337 -3.79 33.60 15.78
CA CYS A 337 -2.79 32.68 16.30
C CYS A 337 -2.58 32.81 17.81
N ARG A 338 -2.53 34.03 18.34
CA ARG A 338 -2.42 34.31 19.77
C ARG A 338 -3.56 33.67 20.56
N GLU A 339 -4.80 33.74 20.06
CA GLU A 339 -5.96 33.13 20.70
C GLU A 339 -5.80 31.61 20.78
N LEU A 340 -5.35 30.96 19.69
CA LEU A 340 -5.09 29.53 19.66
C LEU A 340 -3.96 29.11 20.63
N VAL A 341 -2.91 29.90 20.70
CA VAL A 341 -1.77 29.65 21.62
C VAL A 341 -2.20 29.82 23.08
N GLN A 342 -2.98 30.86 23.41
CA GLN A 342 -3.48 31.08 24.78
C GLN A 342 -4.47 29.98 25.21
N GLY A 343 -5.24 29.41 24.28
CA GLY A 343 -6.13 28.29 24.54
C GLY A 343 -5.44 26.93 24.64
N ALA A 344 -4.13 26.86 24.35
CA ALA A 344 -3.37 25.61 24.34
C ALA A 344 -2.72 25.33 25.72
N SER A 345 -2.72 24.06 26.13
CA SER A 345 -1.98 23.59 27.30
C SER A 345 -0.49 23.33 27.02
N LEU A 346 -0.13 23.29 25.74
CA LEU A 346 1.23 23.07 25.24
C LEU A 346 1.48 23.84 23.96
N LEU A 347 2.57 24.60 23.91
CA LEU A 347 3.11 25.21 22.69
C LEU A 347 4.39 24.46 22.28
N VAL A 348 4.45 24.02 21.03
CA VAL A 348 5.68 23.46 20.43
C VAL A 348 6.18 24.39 19.35
N VAL A 349 7.43 24.85 19.49
CA VAL A 349 8.08 25.74 18.54
C VAL A 349 9.22 24.99 17.85
N CYS A 350 9.14 24.89 16.53
CA CYS A 350 10.12 24.15 15.73
C CYS A 350 11.17 25.07 15.13
N ASP A 351 12.32 24.53 14.80
CA ASP A 351 13.50 25.23 14.30
C ASP A 351 13.40 25.63 12.82
N ALA A 352 12.31 26.24 12.43
CA ALA A 352 12.09 26.76 11.08
C ALA A 352 13.08 27.89 10.75
N PRO A 353 13.43 28.11 9.45
CA PRO A 353 14.10 29.30 8.99
C PRO A 353 13.30 30.56 9.31
N ILE A 354 13.94 31.58 9.88
CA ILE A 354 13.27 32.81 10.31
C ILE A 354 13.73 33.98 9.45
N GLY A 355 12.78 34.55 8.71
CA GLY A 355 12.95 35.78 7.93
C GLY A 355 11.99 36.87 8.41
N PRO A 356 12.00 38.06 7.76
CA PRO A 356 11.07 39.15 8.10
C PRO A 356 9.60 38.72 8.06
N GLY A 357 9.22 37.86 7.10
CA GLY A 357 7.85 37.40 6.88
C GLY A 357 7.28 36.55 8.02
N ASN A 358 8.09 35.82 8.79
CA ASN A 358 7.64 34.94 9.87
C ASN A 358 8.26 35.25 11.24
N LEU A 359 8.95 36.36 11.38
CA LEU A 359 9.56 36.80 12.66
C LEU A 359 8.51 36.93 13.77
N GLU A 360 7.29 37.30 13.41
CA GLU A 360 6.18 37.44 14.35
C GLU A 360 5.84 36.13 15.08
N ASN A 361 6.05 34.98 14.44
CA ASN A 361 5.90 33.68 15.08
C ASN A 361 6.80 33.50 16.31
N VAL A 362 8.05 34.03 16.26
CA VAL A 362 8.95 33.97 17.41
C VAL A 362 8.51 34.93 18.52
N ARG A 363 7.97 36.11 18.16
CA ARG A 363 7.39 37.05 19.13
C ARG A 363 6.18 36.45 19.82
N LEU A 364 5.27 35.84 19.09
CA LEU A 364 4.10 35.11 19.64
C LEU A 364 4.53 34.01 20.60
N ALA A 365 5.54 33.22 20.23
CA ALA A 365 6.07 32.17 21.10
C ALA A 365 6.67 32.74 22.40
N LEU A 366 7.42 33.83 22.31
CA LEU A 366 8.01 34.50 23.47
C LEU A 366 6.94 35.13 24.38
N GLU A 367 5.89 35.69 23.80
CA GLU A 367 4.72 36.20 24.53
C GLU A 367 4.01 35.07 25.29
N ALA A 368 3.80 33.90 24.62
CA ALA A 368 3.17 32.73 25.21
C ALA A 368 3.92 32.20 26.45
N VAL A 369 5.25 32.05 26.32
CA VAL A 369 6.09 31.63 27.45
C VAL A 369 5.96 32.60 28.62
N ARG A 370 6.00 33.91 28.37
CA ARG A 370 5.84 34.95 29.40
C ARG A 370 4.44 34.93 30.05
N SER A 371 3.44 34.51 29.32
CA SER A 371 2.06 34.33 29.83
C SER A 371 1.85 33.00 30.54
N GLY A 372 2.89 32.17 30.70
CA GLY A 372 2.83 30.91 31.45
C GLY A 372 2.37 29.70 30.64
N VAL A 373 2.25 29.79 29.31
CA VAL A 373 1.96 28.63 28.45
C VAL A 373 3.17 27.69 28.47
N ARG A 374 2.95 26.41 28.81
CA ARG A 374 4.01 25.41 28.73
C ARG A 374 4.57 25.33 27.33
N THR A 375 5.84 25.66 27.14
CA THR A 375 6.46 25.74 25.83
C THR A 375 7.65 24.80 25.71
N VAL A 376 7.67 24.05 24.62
CA VAL A 376 8.80 23.19 24.23
C VAL A 376 9.35 23.69 22.91
N VAL A 377 10.67 23.83 22.83
CA VAL A 377 11.38 24.21 21.61
C VAL A 377 12.11 22.99 21.07
N ILE A 378 11.87 22.64 19.81
CA ILE A 378 12.66 21.64 19.10
C ILE A 378 13.78 22.38 18.37
N GLU A 379 15.04 22.09 18.73
CA GLU A 379 16.21 22.76 18.14
C GLU A 379 17.23 21.74 17.65
N GLN A 380 17.16 21.39 16.35
CA GLN A 380 18.13 20.56 15.64
C GLN A 380 19.20 21.41 14.93
N MET A 381 18.81 22.62 14.51
CA MET A 381 19.67 23.56 13.80
C MET A 381 19.88 24.81 14.64
N PRO A 382 21.12 25.22 14.90
CA PRO A 382 21.42 26.44 15.63
C PRO A 382 20.77 27.68 15.00
N ILE A 383 20.25 28.59 15.82
CA ILE A 383 19.52 29.78 15.33
C ILE A 383 20.35 30.62 14.34
N ARG A 384 21.67 30.74 14.54
CA ARG A 384 22.56 31.51 13.65
C ARG A 384 22.61 31.02 12.20
N GLU A 385 22.25 29.74 11.96
CA GLU A 385 22.26 29.14 10.63
C GLU A 385 20.91 29.32 9.90
N ARG A 386 19.86 29.78 10.62
CA ARG A 386 18.50 29.95 10.13
C ARG A 386 17.90 31.34 10.40
N ASP A 387 18.73 32.28 10.86
CA ASP A 387 18.36 33.70 11.06
C ASP A 387 18.65 34.51 9.78
N PHE A 388 17.61 34.91 9.08
CA PHE A 388 17.65 35.74 7.89
C PHE A 388 17.11 37.18 8.18
N THR A 389 17.10 37.61 9.46
CA THR A 389 16.62 38.90 9.91
C THR A 389 17.73 39.89 10.26
N GLY A 390 19.00 39.53 10.04
CA GLY A 390 20.14 40.34 10.40
C GLY A 390 20.48 40.33 11.91
N GLY A 391 20.06 39.30 12.64
CA GLY A 391 20.36 39.08 14.06
C GLY A 391 19.21 39.31 15.01
N GLU A 392 18.09 39.89 14.55
CA GLU A 392 16.91 40.15 15.41
C GLU A 392 16.30 38.83 15.90
N ALA A 393 16.08 37.83 14.99
CA ALA A 393 15.58 36.53 15.35
C ALA A 393 16.50 35.82 16.35
N THR A 394 17.81 35.96 16.25
CA THR A 394 18.77 35.37 17.18
C THR A 394 18.56 35.90 18.61
N GLY A 395 18.28 37.19 18.76
CA GLY A 395 18.01 37.81 20.06
C GLY A 395 16.71 37.27 20.70
N LEU A 396 15.64 37.24 19.93
CA LEU A 396 14.34 36.75 20.37
C LEU A 396 14.36 35.25 20.68
N TRP A 397 15.00 34.46 19.82
CA TRP A 397 15.14 33.00 20.01
C TRP A 397 15.91 32.64 21.28
N ARG A 398 17.00 33.32 21.57
CA ARG A 398 17.74 33.13 22.83
C ARG A 398 16.88 33.41 24.07
N ALA A 399 16.08 34.46 24.02
CA ALA A 399 15.16 34.76 25.10
C ALA A 399 14.06 33.69 25.25
N LEU A 400 13.53 33.16 24.14
CA LEU A 400 12.58 32.06 24.10
C LEU A 400 13.20 30.77 24.67
N ALA A 401 14.38 30.39 24.17
CA ALA A 401 15.08 29.18 24.59
C ALA A 401 15.48 29.20 26.08
N ALA A 402 15.78 30.37 26.63
CA ALA A 402 16.08 30.53 28.06
C ALA A 402 14.86 30.30 28.97
N ALA A 403 13.65 30.43 28.44
CA ALA A 403 12.39 30.34 29.20
C ALA A 403 11.55 29.09 28.87
N ALA A 404 11.95 28.32 27.87
CA ALA A 404 11.26 27.12 27.38
C ALA A 404 12.06 25.83 27.70
N THR A 405 11.41 24.68 27.57
CA THR A 405 12.10 23.40 27.57
C THR A 405 12.65 23.11 26.18
N ILE A 406 13.95 22.81 26.05
CA ILE A 406 14.59 22.50 24.77
C ILE A 406 14.67 20.99 24.60
N VAL A 407 14.36 20.50 23.40
CA VAL A 407 14.53 19.10 22.96
C VAL A 407 15.22 19.09 21.60
N GLY A 408 16.04 18.06 21.31
CA GLY A 408 16.79 17.95 20.07
C GLY A 408 16.01 17.25 18.94
N SER A 409 14.87 16.61 19.23
CA SER A 409 14.11 15.87 18.20
C SER A 409 12.65 15.65 18.59
N SER A 410 11.85 15.17 17.63
CA SER A 410 10.46 14.73 17.89
C SER A 410 10.42 13.52 18.82
N GLU A 411 11.41 12.64 18.79
CA GLU A 411 11.51 11.48 19.70
C GLU A 411 11.77 11.94 21.15
N GLU A 412 12.60 12.96 21.36
CA GLU A 412 12.80 13.56 22.69
C GLU A 412 11.53 14.28 23.18
N LEU A 413 10.79 14.95 22.27
CA LEU A 413 9.49 15.51 22.57
C LEU A 413 8.51 14.42 23.04
N GLN A 414 8.47 13.28 22.33
CA GLN A 414 7.65 12.14 22.70
C GLN A 414 8.02 11.60 24.08
N ALA A 415 9.31 11.42 24.34
CA ALA A 415 9.81 10.95 25.64
C ALA A 415 9.41 11.90 26.78
N LEU A 416 9.55 13.22 26.56
CA LEU A 416 9.16 14.27 27.50
C LEU A 416 7.66 14.25 27.81
N LEU A 417 6.80 14.02 26.82
CA LEU A 417 5.34 14.02 26.96
C LEU A 417 4.80 12.71 27.55
N THR A 418 5.44 11.59 27.27
CA THR A 418 5.00 10.26 27.74
C THR A 418 5.65 9.83 29.05
N GLY A 419 6.57 10.61 29.61
CA GLY A 419 7.32 10.27 30.82
C GLY A 419 8.29 9.08 30.65
N ARG A 420 8.60 8.67 29.42
CA ARG A 420 9.58 7.64 29.10
C ARG A 420 10.96 8.30 28.92
N VAL A 421 11.90 7.93 29.78
CA VAL A 421 13.32 8.34 29.60
C VAL A 421 13.83 7.70 28.32
N ALA A 422 14.30 8.53 27.38
CA ALA A 422 15.04 8.04 26.20
C ALA A 422 16.27 7.26 26.72
N ARG A 423 16.36 5.98 26.35
CA ARG A 423 17.51 5.12 26.63
C ARG A 423 18.58 5.32 25.57
#